data_36149efe6be985dfa25046bc56fa9fb3
#
_entry.id   36149efe6be985dfa25046bc56fa9fb3
#
_cell.length_a   1.000
_cell.length_b   1.000
_cell.length_c   1.000
_cell.angle_alpha   90.00
_cell.angle_beta   90.00
_cell.angle_gamma   90.00
#
_symmetry.space_group_name_H-M   'P 1'
#
loop_
_entity.id
_entity.type
_entity.pdbx_description
1 polymer ?
#
loop_
_entity_poly.entity_id
_entity_poly.type
_entity_poly.pdbx_seq_one_letter_code
_entity_poly.pdbx_strand_id
1 'polypeptide(L)'
;MFESLFDVSGSAGEAELRAAVERFEALKSAAAAAQARATALWAAKRRVAEEAAGIPAAKRGKGLGAEVSLARHDAPVCGGRHLGFAQALVEEMPCTLAALECGALSE
;
A
#
# COMPACT_ATOMS: atom_id res chain seq x y z
N MET A 1 12.77 17.89 0.02
CA MET A 1 11.77 17.62 1.06
C MET A 1 11.77 16.19 1.55
N PHE A 2 11.77 15.23 0.66
CA PHE A 2 11.82 13.81 1.07
C PHE A 2 13.17 13.43 1.67
N GLU A 3 14.26 14.06 1.21
CA GLU A 3 15.59 13.77 1.74
C GLU A 3 15.68 14.01 3.25
N SER A 4 15.03 15.08 3.74
CA SER A 4 15.10 15.41 5.17
C SER A 4 14.39 14.38 6.06
N LEU A 5 13.40 13.65 5.52
CA LEU A 5 12.72 12.59 6.25
C LEU A 5 13.60 11.36 6.44
N PHE A 6 14.56 11.17 5.55
CA PHE A 6 15.39 9.97 5.52
C PHE A 6 16.86 10.26 5.87
N ASP A 7 17.18 11.50 6.21
CA ASP A 7 18.54 11.88 6.60
C ASP A 7 18.92 11.23 7.93
N VAL A 8 20.09 10.60 7.94
CA VAL A 8 20.67 10.04 9.15
C VAL A 8 22.13 10.48 9.20
N SER A 9 22.52 11.13 10.29
CA SER A 9 23.89 11.61 10.47
C SER A 9 24.84 10.42 10.68
N GLY A 10 25.96 10.42 9.99
CA GLY A 10 27.01 9.43 10.19
C GLY A 10 27.67 9.52 11.56
N SER A 11 27.48 10.66 12.27
CA SER A 11 28.01 10.86 13.62
C SER A 11 26.98 10.52 14.71
N ALA A 12 25.78 10.06 14.34
CA ALA A 12 24.73 9.72 15.29
C ALA A 12 25.16 8.57 16.20
N GLY A 13 24.76 8.62 17.47
CA GLY A 13 24.98 7.55 18.41
C GLY A 13 24.05 6.37 18.20
N GLU A 14 24.33 5.28 18.87
CA GLU A 14 23.56 4.05 18.78
C GLU A 14 22.07 4.24 19.08
N ALA A 15 21.76 5.01 20.14
CA ALA A 15 20.38 5.31 20.52
C ALA A 15 19.65 6.10 19.45
N GLU A 16 20.32 7.05 18.82
CA GLU A 16 19.74 7.84 17.71
C GLU A 16 19.51 6.98 16.48
N LEU A 17 20.42 6.07 16.20
CA LEU A 17 20.27 5.17 15.06
C LEU A 17 19.11 4.19 15.27
N ARG A 18 18.94 3.70 16.50
CA ARG A 18 17.81 2.84 16.82
C ARG A 18 16.49 3.60 16.67
N ALA A 19 16.44 4.84 17.15
CA ALA A 19 15.25 5.68 16.99
C ALA A 19 14.94 5.93 15.50
N ALA A 20 15.98 6.10 14.69
CA ALA A 20 15.81 6.27 13.25
C ALA A 20 15.21 5.01 12.61
N VAL A 21 15.66 3.83 13.02
CA VAL A 21 15.11 2.56 12.52
C VAL A 21 13.64 2.43 12.88
N GLU A 22 13.28 2.75 14.13
CA GLU A 22 11.89 2.73 14.58
C GLU A 22 11.02 3.70 13.80
N ARG A 23 11.53 4.92 13.56
CA ARG A 23 10.83 5.93 12.79
C ARG A 23 10.57 5.46 11.35
N PHE A 24 11.59 4.89 10.72
CA PHE A 24 11.43 4.40 9.35
C PHE A 24 10.47 3.21 9.28
N GLU A 25 10.44 2.37 10.27
CA GLU A 25 9.47 1.27 10.31
C GLU A 25 8.04 1.80 10.40
N ALA A 26 7.81 2.82 11.22
CA ALA A 26 6.51 3.48 11.31
C ALA A 26 6.10 4.13 9.99
N LEU A 27 7.07 4.78 9.30
CA LEU A 27 6.83 5.39 8.00
C LEU A 27 6.48 4.34 6.95
N LYS A 28 7.14 3.20 6.96
CA LYS A 28 6.84 2.08 6.07
C LYS A 28 5.41 1.58 6.28
N SER A 29 5.00 1.40 7.54
CA SER A 29 3.66 0.95 7.87
C SER A 29 2.60 1.94 7.42
N ALA A 30 2.83 3.24 7.66
CA ALA A 30 1.91 4.28 7.22
C ALA A 30 1.82 4.34 5.69
N ALA A 31 2.97 4.20 5.01
CA ALA A 31 3.00 4.16 3.55
C ALA A 31 2.28 2.94 2.99
N ALA A 32 2.42 1.79 3.65
CA ALA A 32 1.73 0.56 3.25
C ALA A 32 0.21 0.73 3.36
N ALA A 33 -0.27 1.36 4.44
CA ALA A 33 -1.69 1.65 4.62
C ALA A 33 -2.22 2.59 3.53
N ALA A 34 -1.47 3.66 3.25
CA ALA A 34 -1.83 4.61 2.19
C ALA A 34 -1.86 3.93 0.82
N GLN A 35 -0.90 3.05 0.55
CA GLN A 35 -0.82 2.30 -0.69
C GLN A 35 -2.01 1.34 -0.82
N ALA A 36 -2.41 0.70 0.27
CA ALA A 36 -3.58 -0.18 0.28
C ALA A 36 -4.85 0.60 -0.04
N ARG A 37 -5.03 1.78 0.53
CA ARG A 37 -6.18 2.64 0.23
C ARG A 37 -6.19 3.06 -1.22
N ALA A 38 -5.05 3.48 -1.76
CA ALA A 38 -4.92 3.90 -3.15
C ALA A 38 -5.25 2.74 -4.10
N THR A 39 -4.77 1.54 -3.78
CA THR A 39 -5.04 0.33 -4.58
C THR A 39 -6.53 0.01 -4.58
N ALA A 40 -7.18 0.05 -3.42
CA ALA A 40 -8.61 -0.22 -3.30
C ALA A 40 -9.45 0.83 -4.05
N LEU A 41 -9.07 2.10 -3.98
CA LEU A 41 -9.72 3.18 -4.72
C LEU A 41 -9.57 2.98 -6.23
N TRP A 42 -8.38 2.59 -6.66
CA TRP A 42 -8.12 2.29 -8.06
C TRP A 42 -9.05 1.18 -8.55
N ALA A 43 -9.15 0.09 -7.77
CA ALA A 43 -10.02 -1.04 -8.11
C ALA A 43 -11.49 -0.60 -8.20
N ALA A 44 -11.94 0.24 -7.26
CA ALA A 44 -13.31 0.75 -7.26
C ALA A 44 -13.59 1.62 -8.49
N LYS A 45 -12.66 2.49 -8.84
CA LYS A 45 -12.81 3.36 -10.02
C LYS A 45 -12.80 2.55 -11.31
N ARG A 46 -11.95 1.53 -11.40
CA ARG A 46 -11.92 0.63 -12.55
C ARG A 46 -13.24 -0.11 -12.69
N ARG A 47 -13.79 -0.61 -11.60
CA ARG A 47 -15.08 -1.31 -11.60
C ARG A 47 -16.21 -0.43 -12.11
N VAL A 48 -16.27 0.82 -11.64
CA VAL A 48 -17.28 1.78 -12.10
C VAL A 48 -17.13 2.07 -13.59
N ALA A 49 -15.92 2.28 -14.06
CA ALA A 49 -15.64 2.56 -15.47
C ALA A 49 -16.02 1.37 -16.36
N GLU A 50 -15.68 0.15 -15.93
CA GLU A 50 -16.00 -1.06 -16.70
C GLU A 50 -17.50 -1.32 -16.72
N GLU A 51 -18.19 -1.05 -15.62
CA GLU A 51 -19.64 -1.15 -15.54
C GLU A 51 -20.32 -0.16 -16.49
N ALA A 52 -19.85 1.09 -16.51
CA ALA A 52 -20.35 2.12 -17.43
C ALA A 52 -20.07 1.76 -18.88
N ALA A 53 -18.98 1.06 -19.17
CA ALA A 53 -18.64 0.62 -20.53
C ALA A 53 -19.39 -0.64 -20.95
N GLY A 54 -20.22 -1.23 -20.06
CA GLY A 54 -20.99 -2.42 -20.38
C GLY A 54 -20.21 -3.72 -20.37
N ILE A 55 -19.04 -3.74 -19.71
CA ILE A 55 -18.23 -4.95 -19.65
C ILE A 55 -18.90 -5.99 -18.74
N PRO A 56 -19.07 -7.25 -19.19
CA PRO A 56 -19.69 -8.29 -18.38
C PRO A 56 -18.96 -8.51 -17.05
N ALA A 57 -19.71 -8.78 -15.99
CA ALA A 57 -19.16 -8.98 -14.66
C ALA A 57 -18.01 -10.01 -14.63
N ALA A 58 -18.11 -11.08 -15.41
CA ALA A 58 -17.07 -12.12 -15.47
C ALA A 58 -15.74 -11.62 -16.04
N LYS A 59 -15.75 -10.49 -16.77
CA LYS A 59 -14.56 -9.92 -17.39
C LYS A 59 -14.04 -8.68 -16.68
N ARG A 60 -14.74 -8.22 -15.64
CA ARG A 60 -14.34 -7.02 -14.91
C ARG A 60 -13.13 -7.29 -14.02
N GLY A 61 -12.26 -6.32 -13.93
CA GLY A 61 -11.07 -6.39 -13.11
C GLY A 61 -9.92 -7.20 -13.70
N LYS A 62 -10.07 -7.74 -14.90
CA LYS A 62 -8.98 -8.47 -15.55
C LYS A 62 -7.83 -7.53 -15.86
N GLY A 63 -6.62 -7.99 -15.55
CA GLY A 63 -5.42 -7.23 -15.78
C GLY A 63 -5.08 -6.20 -14.70
N LEU A 64 -5.99 -5.90 -13.79
CA LEU A 64 -5.72 -4.91 -12.74
C LEU A 64 -4.58 -5.36 -11.83
N GLY A 65 -4.53 -6.65 -11.47
CA GLY A 65 -3.42 -7.18 -10.67
C GLY A 65 -2.08 -6.97 -11.34
N ALA A 66 -1.99 -7.16 -12.66
CA ALA A 66 -0.76 -6.91 -13.41
C ALA A 66 -0.40 -5.43 -13.44
N GLU A 67 -1.39 -4.54 -13.56
CA GLU A 67 -1.16 -3.10 -13.51
C GLU A 67 -0.67 -2.66 -12.12
N VAL A 68 -1.21 -3.23 -11.05
CA VAL A 68 -0.75 -2.99 -9.68
C VAL A 68 0.71 -3.44 -9.54
N SER A 69 1.06 -4.61 -10.09
CA SER A 69 2.44 -5.10 -10.07
C SER A 69 3.39 -4.14 -10.77
N LEU A 70 3.00 -3.62 -11.93
CA LEU A 70 3.81 -2.65 -12.66
C LEU A 70 4.02 -1.38 -11.85
N ALA A 71 2.96 -0.88 -11.22
CA ALA A 71 3.05 0.31 -10.39
C ALA A 71 3.94 0.10 -9.16
N ARG A 72 3.96 -1.11 -8.62
CA ARG A 72 4.79 -1.46 -7.45
C ARG A 72 6.17 -2.00 -7.83
N HIS A 73 6.44 -2.16 -9.12
CA HIS A 73 7.68 -2.78 -9.63
C HIS A 73 7.85 -4.22 -9.13
N ASP A 74 6.74 -4.95 -9.01
CA ASP A 74 6.72 -6.34 -8.54
C ASP A 74 6.43 -7.30 -9.69
N ALA A 75 6.60 -8.61 -9.41
CA ALA A 75 6.19 -9.65 -10.35
C ALA A 75 4.65 -9.66 -10.49
N PRO A 76 4.09 -10.00 -11.65
CA PRO A 76 2.63 -9.95 -11.87
C PRO A 76 1.79 -10.70 -10.84
N VAL A 77 2.28 -11.83 -10.34
CA VAL A 77 1.56 -12.62 -9.33
C VAL A 77 1.43 -11.86 -8.00
N CYS A 78 2.41 -11.01 -7.69
CA CYS A 78 2.39 -10.21 -6.46
C CYS A 78 1.32 -9.12 -6.52
N GLY A 79 1.04 -8.57 -7.70
CA GLY A 79 0.01 -7.55 -7.87
C GLY A 79 -1.37 -8.04 -7.47
N GLY A 80 -1.69 -9.28 -7.83
CA GLY A 80 -2.96 -9.89 -7.42
C GLY A 80 -3.09 -10.03 -5.91
N ARG A 81 -2.01 -10.42 -5.24
CA ARG A 81 -1.97 -10.54 -3.78
C ARG A 81 -2.13 -9.18 -3.11
N HIS A 82 -1.42 -8.17 -3.59
CA HIS A 82 -1.50 -6.82 -3.05
C HIS A 82 -2.90 -6.23 -3.23
N LEU A 83 -3.50 -6.45 -4.39
CA LEU A 83 -4.85 -5.99 -4.66
C LEU A 83 -5.85 -6.63 -3.71
N GLY A 84 -5.80 -7.96 -3.54
CA GLY A 84 -6.68 -8.68 -2.63
C GLY A 84 -6.49 -8.26 -1.18
N PHE A 85 -5.24 -8.12 -0.76
CA PHE A 85 -4.90 -7.69 0.60
C PHE A 85 -5.40 -6.26 0.85
N ALA A 86 -5.21 -5.35 -0.10
CA ALA A 86 -5.65 -3.97 0.01
C ALA A 86 -7.18 -3.88 0.16
N GLN A 87 -7.90 -4.64 -0.65
CA GLN A 87 -9.36 -4.68 -0.58
C GLN A 87 -9.84 -5.24 0.76
N ALA A 88 -9.20 -6.31 1.23
CA ALA A 88 -9.53 -6.91 2.52
C ALA A 88 -9.29 -5.95 3.68
N LEU A 89 -8.16 -5.24 3.68
CA LEU A 89 -7.85 -4.27 4.72
C LEU A 89 -8.87 -3.13 4.79
N VAL A 90 -9.24 -2.60 3.64
CA VAL A 90 -10.16 -1.46 3.59
C VAL A 90 -11.60 -1.87 3.90
N GLU A 91 -12.04 -3.01 3.36
CA GLU A 91 -13.43 -3.44 3.45
C GLU A 91 -13.73 -4.30 4.67
N GLU A 92 -12.79 -5.15 5.07
CA GLU A 92 -13.02 -6.18 6.10
C GLU A 92 -12.25 -5.97 7.40
N MET A 93 -11.12 -5.23 7.35
CA MET A 93 -10.24 -5.06 8.50
C MET A 93 -9.86 -3.60 8.77
N PRO A 94 -10.84 -2.72 8.97
CA PRO A 94 -10.55 -1.28 9.14
C PRO A 94 -9.70 -0.99 10.38
N CYS A 95 -9.80 -1.79 11.43
CA CYS A 95 -8.98 -1.61 12.63
C CYS A 95 -7.51 -1.92 12.35
N THR A 96 -7.24 -2.96 11.57
CA THR A 96 -5.88 -3.31 11.15
C THR A 96 -5.28 -2.22 10.28
N LEU A 97 -6.08 -1.69 9.34
CA LEU A 97 -5.65 -0.60 8.49
C LEU A 97 -5.31 0.64 9.32
N ALA A 98 -6.14 0.97 10.30
CA ALA A 98 -5.90 2.11 11.19
C ALA A 98 -4.60 1.93 11.98
N ALA A 99 -4.30 0.72 12.44
CA ALA A 99 -3.07 0.41 13.16
C ALA A 99 -1.84 0.59 12.27
N LEU A 100 -1.93 0.18 10.99
CA LEU A 100 -0.86 0.41 10.02
C LEU A 100 -0.65 1.89 9.77
N GLU A 101 -1.73 2.65 9.62
CA GLU A 101 -1.67 4.09 9.40
C GLU A 101 -0.97 4.83 10.52
N CYS A 102 -1.15 4.38 11.76
CA CYS A 102 -0.50 4.93 12.94
C CYS A 102 0.94 4.43 13.10
N GLY A 103 1.37 3.47 12.29
CA GLY A 103 2.68 2.85 12.45
C GLY A 103 2.76 1.88 13.63
N ALA A 104 1.61 1.48 14.18
CA ALA A 104 1.57 0.54 15.33
C ALA A 104 1.84 -0.90 14.93
N LEU A 105 1.61 -1.23 13.63
CA LEU A 105 1.88 -2.56 13.09
C LEU A 105 2.82 -2.45 11.91
N SER A 106 3.62 -3.50 11.72
CA SER A 106 4.44 -3.65 10.53
C SER A 106 3.67 -4.35 9.42
N GLU A 107 4.07 -4.08 8.22
CA GLU A 107 3.59 -4.80 7.04
C GLU A 107 4.13 -6.27 6.99
#